data_abe8a06331800e37cdc7c4324a7057d6
#
_entry.id   abe8a06331800e37cdc7c4324a7057d6
#
_cell.length_a   1.000
_cell.length_b   1.000
_cell.length_c   1.000
_cell.angle_alpha   90.00
_cell.angle_beta   90.00
_cell.angle_gamma   90.00
#
_symmetry.space_group_name_H-M   'P 1'
#
loop_
_entity.id
_entity.type
_entity.pdbx_description
1 polymer ?
#
loop_
_entity_poly.entity_id
_entity_poly.type
_entity_poly.pdbx_seq_one_letter_code
_entity_poly.pdbx_strand_id
1 'polypeptide(L)'
;GKLTDEEFEIMKTHTTIGYKMCMDDPKLRPYAAGPYYHHEALDGSGYPQGLTKKDIPYEAQIIRVADEYDAIVSKRQYKSHIGISDTLKILIENTKPSQNSSSKLKVGKNNPFIVRQLLKVVIEDIEYEIFLTQSYTKNLEEELKRLSQVKKYEDAMNKAHTEKKKNYYLEGMKVLLVNNETVENYHSRYDEYKKAYDTRKAIIENLFKEIKIIKKLKV
;
A
#
# COMPACT_ATOMS: atom_id res chain seq x y z
N GLY A 1 -17.79 -15.84 -1.95
CA GLY A 1 -18.01 -16.80 -0.88
C GLY A 1 -16.80 -17.69 -0.66
N LYS A 2 -16.81 -18.58 0.33
CA LYS A 2 -15.81 -19.64 0.41
C LYS A 2 -16.03 -20.60 -0.77
N LEU A 3 -14.94 -21.05 -1.38
CA LEU A 3 -14.99 -22.12 -2.38
C LEU A 3 -15.45 -23.41 -1.73
N THR A 4 -16.19 -24.23 -2.49
CA THR A 4 -16.41 -25.63 -2.12
C THR A 4 -15.11 -26.43 -2.28
N ASP A 5 -15.07 -27.66 -1.76
CA ASP A 5 -13.89 -28.51 -1.89
C ASP A 5 -13.59 -28.82 -3.37
N GLU A 6 -14.62 -29.04 -4.18
CA GLU A 6 -14.50 -29.25 -5.63
C GLU A 6 -13.96 -28.03 -6.36
N GLU A 7 -14.49 -26.84 -6.04
CA GLU A 7 -14.02 -25.57 -6.61
C GLU A 7 -12.55 -25.29 -6.20
N PHE A 8 -12.20 -25.68 -4.98
CA PHE A 8 -10.82 -25.55 -4.51
C PHE A 8 -9.86 -26.48 -5.27
N GLU A 9 -10.25 -27.74 -5.55
CA GLU A 9 -9.45 -28.65 -6.37
C GLU A 9 -9.28 -28.10 -7.80
N ILE A 10 -10.34 -27.56 -8.41
CA ILE A 10 -10.26 -26.90 -9.71
C ILE A 10 -9.29 -25.70 -9.64
N MET A 11 -9.40 -24.87 -8.61
CA MET A 11 -8.52 -23.71 -8.42
C MET A 11 -7.05 -24.12 -8.35
N LYS A 12 -6.71 -25.22 -7.66
CA LYS A 12 -5.31 -25.71 -7.59
C LYS A 12 -4.70 -26.04 -8.95
N THR A 13 -5.52 -26.36 -9.95
CA THR A 13 -5.03 -26.73 -11.29
C THR A 13 -4.28 -25.60 -12.00
N HIS A 14 -4.46 -24.31 -11.55
CA HIS A 14 -3.74 -23.18 -12.16
C HIS A 14 -2.21 -23.36 -12.07
N THR A 15 -1.70 -24.04 -11.04
CA THR A 15 -0.26 -24.30 -10.89
C THR A 15 0.26 -25.21 -11.98
N THR A 16 -0.47 -26.30 -12.27
CA THR A 16 -0.11 -27.26 -13.33
C THR A 16 -0.35 -26.71 -14.72
N ILE A 17 -1.38 -25.89 -14.91
CA ILE A 17 -1.65 -25.18 -16.18
C ILE A 17 -0.54 -24.17 -16.44
N GLY A 18 -0.19 -23.32 -15.48
CA GLY A 18 0.89 -22.34 -15.58
C GLY A 18 2.25 -23.00 -15.86
N TYR A 19 2.54 -24.14 -15.22
CA TYR A 19 3.72 -24.94 -15.52
C TYR A 19 3.76 -25.38 -16.98
N LYS A 20 2.67 -25.98 -17.49
CA LYS A 20 2.59 -26.43 -18.90
C LYS A 20 2.79 -25.26 -19.87
N MET A 21 2.13 -24.11 -19.63
CA MET A 21 2.31 -22.93 -20.46
C MET A 21 3.78 -22.46 -20.51
N CYS A 22 4.48 -22.48 -19.39
CA CYS A 22 5.91 -22.16 -19.36
C CYS A 22 6.76 -23.22 -20.07
N MET A 23 6.42 -24.49 -19.98
CA MET A 23 7.17 -25.57 -20.65
C MET A 23 7.00 -25.57 -22.16
N ASP A 24 5.86 -25.12 -22.66
CA ASP A 24 5.56 -25.03 -24.09
C ASP A 24 6.33 -23.89 -24.79
N ASP A 25 6.70 -22.81 -24.04
CA ASP A 25 7.51 -21.71 -24.56
C ASP A 25 8.98 -21.84 -24.09
N PRO A 26 9.95 -22.02 -25.04
CA PRO A 26 11.36 -22.12 -24.69
C PRO A 26 11.91 -20.94 -23.88
N LYS A 27 11.34 -19.73 -24.02
CA LYS A 27 11.76 -18.53 -23.28
C LYS A 27 11.25 -18.53 -21.84
N LEU A 28 10.11 -19.15 -21.58
CA LEU A 28 9.48 -19.21 -20.26
C LEU A 28 9.90 -20.47 -19.49
N ARG A 29 10.41 -21.49 -20.16
CA ARG A 29 10.80 -22.78 -19.56
C ARG A 29 11.70 -22.63 -18.33
N PRO A 30 12.71 -21.76 -18.29
CA PRO A 30 13.54 -21.56 -17.10
C PRO A 30 12.78 -21.07 -15.87
N TYR A 31 11.60 -20.48 -16.04
CA TYR A 31 10.79 -19.91 -14.97
C TYR A 31 9.62 -20.81 -14.54
N ALA A 32 9.49 -22.00 -15.13
CA ALA A 32 8.35 -22.89 -14.91
C ALA A 32 8.18 -23.34 -13.44
N ALA A 33 9.26 -23.33 -12.66
CA ALA A 33 9.22 -23.65 -11.23
C ALA A 33 8.36 -22.66 -10.42
N GLY A 34 8.33 -21.38 -10.82
CA GLY A 34 7.53 -20.35 -10.16
C GLY A 34 6.05 -20.68 -10.14
N PRO A 35 5.35 -20.71 -11.30
CA PRO A 35 3.94 -21.06 -11.36
C PRO A 35 3.63 -22.46 -10.81
N TYR A 36 4.56 -23.41 -10.90
CA TYR A 36 4.30 -24.78 -10.44
C TYR A 36 4.31 -24.91 -8.92
N TYR A 37 5.27 -24.28 -8.22
CA TYR A 37 5.54 -24.53 -6.83
C TYR A 37 5.20 -23.39 -5.87
N HIS A 38 4.64 -22.26 -6.35
CA HIS A 38 4.39 -21.11 -5.48
C HIS A 38 3.34 -21.34 -4.38
N HIS A 39 2.55 -22.39 -4.48
CA HIS A 39 1.65 -22.82 -3.43
C HIS A 39 2.17 -23.98 -2.56
N GLU A 40 3.39 -24.47 -2.81
CA GLU A 40 4.04 -25.41 -1.90
C GLU A 40 4.40 -24.71 -0.58
N ALA A 41 4.28 -25.40 0.54
CA ALA A 41 4.58 -24.89 1.88
C ALA A 41 5.74 -25.66 2.50
N LEU A 42 6.64 -24.98 3.23
CA LEU A 42 7.85 -25.61 3.76
C LEU A 42 7.56 -26.79 4.71
N ASP A 43 6.39 -26.82 5.32
CA ASP A 43 5.91 -27.88 6.21
C ASP A 43 5.27 -29.07 5.48
N GLY A 44 5.21 -29.02 4.13
CA GLY A 44 4.60 -30.03 3.29
C GLY A 44 3.08 -29.98 3.17
N SER A 45 2.44 -28.93 3.71
CA SER A 45 0.97 -28.75 3.64
C SER A 45 0.49 -28.07 2.36
N GLY A 46 1.40 -27.76 1.44
CA GLY A 46 1.12 -27.09 0.18
C GLY A 46 0.66 -28.00 -0.94
N TYR A 47 0.56 -27.45 -2.15
CA TYR A 47 0.21 -28.16 -3.37
C TYR A 47 1.03 -27.63 -4.56
N PRO A 48 1.15 -28.35 -5.69
CA PRO A 48 0.42 -29.57 -6.07
C PRO A 48 1.03 -30.88 -5.58
N GLN A 49 2.26 -30.88 -5.08
CA GLN A 49 3.00 -32.12 -4.76
C GLN A 49 3.17 -32.35 -3.26
N GLY A 50 2.92 -31.36 -2.40
CA GLY A 50 3.18 -31.43 -0.97
C GLY A 50 4.67 -31.50 -0.65
N LEU A 51 5.49 -30.77 -1.39
CA LEU A 51 6.94 -30.71 -1.21
C LEU A 51 7.31 -30.08 0.13
N THR A 52 8.47 -30.49 0.64
CA THR A 52 9.02 -29.91 1.88
C THR A 52 10.14 -28.91 1.58
N LYS A 53 10.58 -28.19 2.61
CA LYS A 53 11.58 -27.12 2.52
C LYS A 53 12.77 -27.44 1.60
N LYS A 54 13.26 -28.70 1.60
CA LYS A 54 14.45 -29.08 0.83
C LYS A 54 14.20 -29.18 -0.67
N ASP A 55 12.96 -29.44 -1.05
CA ASP A 55 12.57 -29.80 -2.40
C ASP A 55 11.92 -28.62 -3.14
N ILE A 56 11.52 -27.56 -2.40
CA ILE A 56 10.89 -26.36 -2.98
C ILE A 56 11.96 -25.40 -3.47
N PRO A 57 12.00 -25.07 -4.78
CA PRO A 57 12.91 -24.06 -5.33
C PRO A 57 12.80 -22.72 -4.60
N TYR A 58 13.93 -22.03 -4.41
CA TYR A 58 13.97 -20.81 -3.61
C TYR A 58 13.14 -19.68 -4.22
N GLU A 59 13.12 -19.56 -5.54
CA GLU A 59 12.27 -18.64 -6.28
C GLU A 59 10.78 -18.87 -6.03
N ALA A 60 10.34 -20.13 -5.95
CA ALA A 60 8.96 -20.47 -5.63
C ALA A 60 8.58 -20.07 -4.19
N GLN A 61 9.53 -20.18 -3.24
CA GLN A 61 9.33 -19.71 -1.87
C GLN A 61 9.16 -18.18 -1.82
N ILE A 62 9.89 -17.43 -2.67
CA ILE A 62 9.75 -15.98 -2.77
C ILE A 62 8.36 -15.62 -3.32
N ILE A 63 7.97 -16.27 -4.43
CA ILE A 63 6.66 -16.02 -5.06
C ILE A 63 5.52 -16.34 -4.09
N ARG A 64 5.62 -17.45 -3.34
CA ARG A 64 4.64 -17.81 -2.32
C ARG A 64 4.40 -16.68 -1.31
N VAL A 65 5.47 -16.13 -0.75
CA VAL A 65 5.35 -15.06 0.27
C VAL A 65 4.77 -13.77 -0.35
N ALA A 66 5.16 -13.45 -1.58
CA ALA A 66 4.65 -12.30 -2.32
C ALA A 66 3.16 -12.47 -2.66
N ASP A 67 2.76 -13.64 -3.16
CA ASP A 67 1.37 -13.96 -3.50
C ASP A 67 0.47 -13.94 -2.26
N GLU A 68 0.91 -14.53 -1.15
CA GLU A 68 0.17 -14.50 0.11
C GLU A 68 -0.01 -13.06 0.63
N TYR A 69 1.03 -12.23 0.54
CA TYR A 69 0.96 -10.82 0.89
C TYR A 69 -0.05 -10.08 0.00
N ASP A 70 0.05 -10.23 -1.31
CA ASP A 70 -0.85 -9.57 -2.27
C ASP A 70 -2.30 -10.03 -2.07
N ALA A 71 -2.54 -11.32 -1.93
CA ALA A 71 -3.88 -11.87 -1.70
C ALA A 71 -4.55 -11.33 -0.42
N ILE A 72 -3.80 -11.08 0.64
CA ILE A 72 -4.33 -10.49 1.86
C ILE A 72 -4.53 -8.98 1.68
N VAL A 73 -3.63 -8.27 1.04
CA VAL A 73 -3.72 -6.83 0.78
C VAL A 73 -4.84 -6.51 -0.22
N SER A 74 -4.96 -7.28 -1.32
CA SER A 74 -5.95 -7.07 -2.38
C SER A 74 -7.38 -7.35 -1.92
N LYS A 75 -7.60 -8.35 -1.05
CA LYS A 75 -8.92 -8.61 -0.44
C LYS A 75 -9.47 -7.44 0.38
N ARG A 76 -8.64 -6.46 0.73
CA ARG A 76 -8.99 -5.30 1.54
C ARG A 76 -9.77 -4.24 0.79
N GLN A 77 -9.62 -4.13 -0.52
CA GLN A 77 -10.39 -3.18 -1.32
C GLN A 77 -11.91 -3.42 -1.25
N TYR A 78 -12.32 -4.61 -0.81
CA TYR A 78 -13.73 -5.03 -0.76
C TYR A 78 -14.29 -5.32 0.64
N LYS A 79 -13.46 -5.47 1.70
CA LYS A 79 -13.93 -5.74 3.08
C LYS A 79 -12.95 -5.23 4.12
N SER A 80 -13.43 -4.31 4.97
CA SER A 80 -12.86 -3.83 6.25
C SER A 80 -11.33 -3.88 6.46
N HIS A 81 -10.80 -2.72 6.72
CA HIS A 81 -9.44 -2.28 7.05
C HIS A 81 -8.61 -3.19 7.98
N ILE A 82 -8.00 -4.22 7.46
CA ILE A 82 -6.87 -4.85 8.15
C ILE A 82 -5.62 -4.01 7.80
N GLY A 83 -4.87 -3.47 8.75
CA GLY A 83 -3.65 -2.67 8.52
C GLY A 83 -2.53 -3.47 7.82
N ILE A 84 -1.59 -2.80 7.16
CA ILE A 84 -0.42 -3.45 6.56
C ILE A 84 0.33 -4.27 7.62
N SER A 85 0.48 -3.71 8.81
CA SER A 85 1.09 -4.36 9.96
C SER A 85 0.40 -5.67 10.37
N ASP A 86 -0.93 -5.75 10.26
CA ASP A 86 -1.66 -6.97 10.60
C ASP A 86 -1.49 -8.06 9.54
N THR A 87 -1.37 -7.69 8.26
CA THR A 87 -1.00 -8.64 7.20
C THR A 87 0.37 -9.25 7.47
N LEU A 88 1.33 -8.40 7.80
CA LEU A 88 2.69 -8.85 8.09
C LEU A 88 2.73 -9.76 9.33
N LYS A 89 1.89 -9.52 10.34
CA LYS A 89 1.74 -10.45 11.48
C LYS A 89 1.27 -11.84 11.05
N ILE A 90 0.31 -11.92 10.13
CA ILE A 90 -0.17 -13.21 9.59
C ILE A 90 0.98 -13.95 8.89
N LEU A 91 1.74 -13.25 8.03
CA LEU A 91 2.89 -13.85 7.34
C LEU A 91 3.97 -14.32 8.31
N ILE A 92 4.24 -13.56 9.37
CA ILE A 92 5.18 -13.93 10.44
C ILE A 92 4.68 -15.17 11.18
N GLU A 93 3.39 -15.24 11.52
CA GLU A 93 2.82 -16.42 12.17
C GLU A 93 2.99 -17.67 11.31
N ASN A 94 2.82 -17.54 10.00
CA ASN A 94 3.05 -18.62 9.04
C ASN A 94 4.54 -19.04 8.91
N THR A 95 5.48 -18.34 9.53
CA THR A 95 6.87 -18.81 9.64
C THR A 95 7.09 -19.80 10.80
N LYS A 96 6.14 -19.85 11.73
CA LYS A 96 6.23 -20.69 12.93
C LYS A 96 5.63 -22.08 12.68
N PRO A 97 6.17 -23.13 13.33
CA PRO A 97 5.56 -24.45 13.28
C PRO A 97 4.13 -24.43 13.80
N SER A 98 3.21 -25.08 13.09
CA SER A 98 1.84 -25.25 13.59
C SER A 98 1.84 -26.15 14.83
N GLN A 99 1.14 -25.73 15.89
CA GLN A 99 0.99 -26.53 17.12
C GLN A 99 0.26 -27.85 16.89
N ASN A 100 -0.56 -27.93 15.84
CA ASN A 100 -1.35 -29.12 15.49
C ASN A 100 -0.75 -29.92 14.32
N SER A 101 0.45 -29.60 13.87
CA SER A 101 1.08 -30.30 12.76
C SER A 101 1.57 -31.68 13.22
N SER A 102 1.02 -32.73 12.61
CA SER A 102 1.56 -34.12 12.68
C SER A 102 2.92 -34.23 12.00
N SER A 103 3.40 -33.18 11.37
CA SER A 103 4.67 -33.12 10.66
C SER A 103 5.84 -33.20 11.65
N LYS A 104 6.76 -34.16 11.42
CA LYS A 104 8.05 -34.26 12.11
C LYS A 104 8.93 -32.99 11.86
N LEU A 105 8.58 -32.17 10.91
CA LEU A 105 9.28 -30.94 10.53
C LEU A 105 8.82 -29.81 11.43
N LYS A 106 9.71 -29.32 12.30
CA LYS A 106 9.48 -28.15 13.14
C LYS A 106 9.71 -26.86 12.33
N VAL A 107 8.99 -26.68 11.22
CA VAL A 107 9.06 -25.52 10.34
C VAL A 107 7.65 -24.98 10.07
N GLY A 108 7.53 -23.70 9.82
CA GLY A 108 6.27 -23.10 9.38
C GLY A 108 6.05 -23.27 7.87
N LYS A 109 5.02 -22.64 7.36
CA LYS A 109 4.66 -22.65 5.92
C LYS A 109 5.60 -21.78 5.09
N ASN A 110 5.99 -20.63 5.63
CA ASN A 110 6.76 -19.60 4.95
C ASN A 110 8.22 -19.58 5.40
N ASN A 111 9.11 -19.22 4.49
CA ASN A 111 10.52 -19.02 4.80
C ASN A 111 10.72 -17.74 5.63
N PRO A 112 11.22 -17.81 6.88
CA PRO A 112 11.36 -16.66 7.76
C PRO A 112 12.35 -15.62 7.21
N PHE A 113 13.37 -16.05 6.46
CA PHE A 113 14.30 -15.12 5.84
C PHE A 113 13.61 -14.27 4.77
N ILE A 114 12.77 -14.87 3.92
CA ILE A 114 12.04 -14.17 2.87
C ILE A 114 11.02 -13.20 3.50
N VAL A 115 10.27 -13.64 4.51
CA VAL A 115 9.33 -12.76 5.23
C VAL A 115 10.06 -11.58 5.87
N ARG A 116 11.26 -11.79 6.42
CA ARG A 116 12.09 -10.69 6.95
C ARG A 116 12.53 -9.70 5.86
N GLN A 117 12.84 -10.17 4.65
CA GLN A 117 13.16 -9.27 3.54
C GLN A 117 11.91 -8.48 3.09
N LEU A 118 10.75 -9.14 3.01
CA LEU A 118 9.48 -8.46 2.69
C LEU A 118 9.18 -7.33 3.68
N LEU A 119 9.39 -7.54 4.98
CA LEU A 119 9.22 -6.47 5.99
C LEU A 119 10.06 -5.23 5.68
N LYS A 120 11.31 -5.41 5.21
CA LYS A 120 12.18 -4.29 4.84
C LYS A 120 11.65 -3.56 3.61
N VAL A 121 11.29 -4.31 2.57
CA VAL A 121 10.73 -3.74 1.32
C VAL A 121 9.46 -2.94 1.62
N VAL A 122 8.55 -3.49 2.44
CA VAL A 122 7.31 -2.79 2.81
C VAL A 122 7.59 -1.50 3.60
N ILE A 123 8.60 -1.50 4.48
CA ILE A 123 9.00 -0.27 5.20
C ILE A 123 9.53 0.77 4.21
N GLU A 124 10.40 0.38 3.29
CA GLU A 124 10.97 1.26 2.26
C GLU A 124 9.88 1.85 1.36
N ASP A 125 8.91 1.04 0.93
CA ASP A 125 7.76 1.50 0.15
C ASP A 125 6.91 2.52 0.92
N ILE A 126 6.61 2.26 2.19
CA ILE A 126 5.85 3.20 3.03
C ILE A 126 6.65 4.49 3.25
N GLU A 127 7.96 4.41 3.50
CA GLU A 127 8.82 5.59 3.66
C GLU A 127 8.85 6.44 2.37
N TYR A 128 8.86 5.79 1.20
CA TYR A 128 8.77 6.46 -0.09
C TYR A 128 7.38 7.12 -0.31
N GLU A 129 6.30 6.44 0.03
CA GLU A 129 4.94 7.02 -0.04
C GLU A 129 4.80 8.24 0.88
N ILE A 130 5.35 8.18 2.08
CA ILE A 130 5.41 9.34 3.00
C ILE A 130 6.14 10.49 2.36
N PHE A 131 7.32 10.26 1.78
CA PHE A 131 8.11 11.30 1.12
C PHE A 131 7.34 11.97 -0.03
N LEU A 132 6.72 11.21 -0.91
CA LEU A 132 5.90 11.74 -2.01
C LEU A 132 4.71 12.54 -1.49
N THR A 133 4.00 12.00 -0.50
CA THR A 133 2.82 12.66 0.08
C THR A 133 3.20 13.94 0.82
N GLN A 134 4.32 13.97 1.53
CA GLN A 134 4.85 15.17 2.19
C GLN A 134 5.21 16.26 1.18
N SER A 135 5.87 15.90 0.08
CA SER A 135 6.22 16.85 -0.99
C SER A 135 4.98 17.51 -1.58
N TYR A 136 3.94 16.73 -1.84
CA TYR A 136 2.67 17.24 -2.33
C TYR A 136 1.94 18.10 -1.27
N THR A 137 1.96 17.68 -0.02
CA THR A 137 1.34 18.41 1.10
C THR A 137 1.98 19.79 1.30
N LYS A 138 3.31 19.87 1.10
CA LYS A 138 4.02 21.16 1.15
C LYS A 138 3.53 22.14 0.09
N ASN A 139 3.30 21.70 -1.14
CA ASN A 139 2.74 22.56 -2.20
C ASN A 139 1.34 23.06 -1.82
N LEU A 140 0.48 22.18 -1.27
CA LEU A 140 -0.84 22.60 -0.78
C LEU A 140 -0.74 23.62 0.36
N GLU A 141 0.24 23.49 1.25
CA GLU A 141 0.47 24.46 2.33
C GLU A 141 0.86 25.85 1.79
N GLU A 142 1.69 25.90 0.75
CA GLU A 142 2.07 27.15 0.08
C GLU A 142 0.85 27.81 -0.58
N GLU A 143 0.01 27.03 -1.28
CA GLU A 143 -1.24 27.50 -1.87
C GLU A 143 -2.23 28.03 -0.82
N LEU A 144 -2.40 27.32 0.29
CA LEU A 144 -3.24 27.76 1.40
C LEU A 144 -2.74 29.05 2.05
N LYS A 145 -1.41 29.22 2.18
CA LYS A 145 -0.81 30.48 2.67
C LYS A 145 -1.12 31.64 1.72
N ARG A 146 -0.98 31.41 0.41
CA ARG A 146 -1.29 32.42 -0.63
C ARG A 146 -2.76 32.84 -0.57
N LEU A 147 -3.70 31.87 -0.56
CA LEU A 147 -5.13 32.15 -0.49
C LEU A 147 -5.56 32.77 0.86
N SER A 148 -4.89 32.40 1.94
CA SER A 148 -5.08 33.10 3.24
C SER A 148 -4.68 34.57 3.19
N GLN A 149 -3.68 34.90 2.37
CA GLN A 149 -3.33 36.32 2.16
C GLN A 149 -4.39 37.05 1.33
N VAL A 150 -4.99 36.41 0.31
CA VAL A 150 -6.14 36.95 -0.43
C VAL A 150 -7.27 37.29 0.53
N LYS A 151 -7.60 36.38 1.46
CA LYS A 151 -8.63 36.62 2.48
C LYS A 151 -8.33 37.82 3.38
N LYS A 152 -7.07 38.03 3.77
CA LYS A 152 -6.69 39.20 4.55
C LYS A 152 -6.90 40.50 3.78
N TYR A 153 -6.63 40.53 2.47
CA TYR A 153 -6.93 41.70 1.63
C TYR A 153 -8.44 41.92 1.49
N GLU A 154 -9.24 40.88 1.34
CA GLU A 154 -10.71 40.96 1.31
C GLU A 154 -11.24 41.55 2.63
N ASP A 155 -10.81 41.04 3.78
CA ASP A 155 -11.20 41.56 5.10
C ASP A 155 -10.82 43.03 5.26
N ALA A 156 -9.66 43.45 4.77
CA ALA A 156 -9.20 44.82 4.79
C ALA A 156 -10.00 45.70 3.83
N MET A 157 -10.34 45.19 2.65
CA MET A 157 -11.20 45.86 1.66
C MET A 157 -12.59 46.15 2.26
N ASN A 158 -13.19 45.14 2.91
CA ASN A 158 -14.51 45.25 3.53
C ASN A 158 -14.56 46.28 4.68
N LYS A 159 -13.43 46.53 5.34
CA LYS A 159 -13.27 47.53 6.41
C LYS A 159 -12.87 48.90 5.88
N ALA A 160 -12.58 49.04 4.60
CA ALA A 160 -12.10 50.30 4.04
C ALA A 160 -13.26 51.30 3.82
N HIS A 161 -13.05 52.55 4.26
CA HIS A 161 -14.04 53.64 4.17
C HIS A 161 -13.93 54.47 2.88
N THR A 162 -12.88 54.27 2.06
CA THR A 162 -12.68 55.04 0.83
C THR A 162 -12.51 54.13 -0.37
N GLU A 163 -13.07 54.51 -1.51
CA GLU A 163 -12.94 53.75 -2.77
C GLU A 163 -11.47 53.56 -3.18
N LYS A 164 -10.60 54.54 -2.93
CA LYS A 164 -9.17 54.41 -3.21
C LYS A 164 -8.53 53.24 -2.43
N LYS A 165 -8.89 53.05 -1.15
CA LYS A 165 -8.40 51.96 -0.33
C LYS A 165 -9.01 50.62 -0.75
N LYS A 166 -10.29 50.54 -1.08
CA LYS A 166 -10.93 49.36 -1.60
C LYS A 166 -10.26 48.87 -2.87
N ASN A 167 -10.04 49.78 -3.83
CA ASN A 167 -9.36 49.47 -5.09
C ASN A 167 -7.91 48.98 -4.85
N TYR A 168 -7.17 49.54 -3.89
CA TYR A 168 -5.85 49.09 -3.53
C TYR A 168 -5.87 47.63 -3.07
N TYR A 169 -6.80 47.25 -2.19
CA TYR A 169 -6.90 45.88 -1.71
C TYR A 169 -7.40 44.93 -2.80
N LEU A 170 -8.33 45.34 -3.65
CA LEU A 170 -8.81 44.55 -4.77
C LEU A 170 -7.69 44.20 -5.76
N GLU A 171 -6.85 45.19 -6.12
CA GLU A 171 -5.70 44.93 -6.98
C GLU A 171 -4.68 44.00 -6.28
N GLY A 172 -4.47 44.17 -4.98
CA GLY A 172 -3.65 43.24 -4.20
C GLY A 172 -4.17 41.79 -4.21
N MET A 173 -5.49 41.60 -4.15
CA MET A 173 -6.11 40.28 -4.31
C MET A 173 -5.84 39.71 -5.71
N LYS A 174 -6.09 40.50 -6.77
CA LYS A 174 -5.88 40.06 -8.17
C LYS A 174 -4.45 39.59 -8.45
N VAL A 175 -3.46 40.25 -7.87
CA VAL A 175 -2.03 39.85 -8.01
C VAL A 175 -1.75 38.48 -7.40
N LEU A 176 -2.46 38.11 -6.35
CA LEU A 176 -2.28 36.83 -5.65
C LEU A 176 -3.10 35.69 -6.27
N LEU A 177 -4.13 35.99 -7.02
CA LEU A 177 -4.98 34.99 -7.68
C LEU A 177 -4.31 34.51 -8.96
N VAL A 178 -4.23 33.16 -9.14
CA VAL A 178 -3.59 32.50 -10.26
C VAL A 178 -4.45 31.33 -10.77
N ASN A 179 -4.14 30.78 -11.92
CA ASN A 179 -4.74 29.52 -12.40
C ASN A 179 -6.28 29.51 -12.44
N ASN A 180 -6.90 30.55 -13.03
CA ASN A 180 -8.36 30.69 -13.10
C ASN A 180 -9.07 30.93 -11.75
N GLU A 181 -8.33 31.34 -10.72
CA GLU A 181 -8.91 31.81 -9.49
C GLU A 181 -9.43 33.25 -9.66
N THR A 182 -10.55 33.53 -9.06
CA THR A 182 -11.17 34.88 -9.08
C THR A 182 -11.55 35.29 -7.66
N VAL A 183 -11.88 36.57 -7.50
CA VAL A 183 -12.38 37.10 -6.22
C VAL A 183 -13.65 36.36 -5.76
N GLU A 184 -14.44 35.87 -6.73
CA GLU A 184 -15.70 35.18 -6.46
C GLU A 184 -15.52 33.72 -6.10
N ASN A 185 -14.45 33.05 -6.60
CA ASN A 185 -14.28 31.62 -6.45
C ASN A 185 -13.14 31.16 -5.53
N TYR A 186 -12.26 32.05 -5.07
CA TYR A 186 -11.08 31.65 -4.28
C TYR A 186 -11.44 30.99 -2.94
N HIS A 187 -12.59 31.30 -2.35
CA HIS A 187 -13.06 30.63 -1.13
C HIS A 187 -13.27 29.12 -1.37
N SER A 188 -13.94 28.76 -2.48
CA SER A 188 -14.15 27.37 -2.86
C SER A 188 -12.81 26.64 -3.09
N ARG A 189 -11.85 27.34 -3.73
CA ARG A 189 -10.49 26.81 -3.92
C ARG A 189 -9.74 26.60 -2.61
N TYR A 190 -9.86 27.53 -1.69
CA TYR A 190 -9.29 27.40 -0.37
C TYR A 190 -9.83 26.15 0.36
N ASP A 191 -11.14 25.95 0.33
CA ASP A 191 -11.79 24.82 0.98
C ASP A 191 -11.37 23.47 0.33
N GLU A 192 -11.27 23.43 -1.01
CA GLU A 192 -10.76 22.27 -1.74
C GLU A 192 -9.32 21.93 -1.32
N TYR A 193 -8.42 22.93 -1.31
CA TYR A 193 -7.02 22.72 -0.92
C TYR A 193 -6.90 22.35 0.56
N LYS A 194 -7.72 22.95 1.42
CA LYS A 194 -7.74 22.62 2.85
C LYS A 194 -8.17 21.19 3.09
N LYS A 195 -9.24 20.74 2.46
CA LYS A 195 -9.70 19.35 2.52
C LYS A 195 -8.63 18.37 2.01
N ALA A 196 -8.00 18.70 0.89
CA ALA A 196 -6.92 17.88 0.32
C ALA A 196 -5.70 17.82 1.25
N TYR A 197 -5.31 18.93 1.87
CA TYR A 197 -4.23 19.03 2.84
C TYR A 197 -4.51 18.16 4.07
N ASP A 198 -5.68 18.34 4.69
CA ASP A 198 -6.06 17.61 5.91
C ASP A 198 -6.13 16.09 5.67
N THR A 199 -6.67 15.68 4.51
CA THR A 199 -6.73 14.27 4.10
C THR A 199 -5.32 13.68 4.00
N ARG A 200 -4.39 14.35 3.32
CA ARG A 200 -3.01 13.86 3.14
C ARG A 200 -2.23 13.84 4.44
N LYS A 201 -2.44 14.83 5.30
CA LYS A 201 -1.84 14.86 6.62
C LYS A 201 -2.27 13.66 7.46
N ALA A 202 -3.55 13.30 7.43
CA ALA A 202 -4.07 12.11 8.10
C ALA A 202 -3.47 10.81 7.53
N ILE A 203 -3.28 10.72 6.20
CA ILE A 203 -2.59 9.58 5.56
C ILE A 203 -1.15 9.46 6.09
N ILE A 204 -0.39 10.55 6.09
CA ILE A 204 1.01 10.56 6.57
C ILE A 204 1.07 10.10 8.04
N GLU A 205 0.20 10.61 8.90
CA GLU A 205 0.15 10.22 10.31
C GLU A 205 -0.14 8.72 10.47
N ASN A 206 -1.04 8.17 9.65
CA ASN A 206 -1.36 6.75 9.66
C ASN A 206 -0.17 5.89 9.18
N LEU A 207 0.50 6.28 8.11
CA LEU A 207 1.68 5.59 7.59
C LEU A 207 2.82 5.57 8.60
N PHE A 208 3.06 6.67 9.35
CA PHE A 208 4.03 6.68 10.43
C PHE A 208 3.65 5.73 11.59
N LYS A 209 2.36 5.58 11.90
CA LYS A 209 1.91 4.58 12.89
C LYS A 209 2.19 3.17 12.41
N GLU A 210 1.88 2.85 11.14
CA GLU A 210 2.15 1.55 10.53
C GLU A 210 3.64 1.19 10.60
N ILE A 211 4.55 2.09 10.15
CA ILE A 211 6.01 1.87 10.24
C ILE A 211 6.44 1.57 11.69
N LYS A 212 5.93 2.34 12.65
CA LYS A 212 6.27 2.14 14.07
C LYS A 212 5.85 0.77 14.59
N ILE A 213 4.74 0.23 14.10
CA ILE A 213 4.29 -1.12 14.44
C ILE A 213 5.17 -2.15 13.73
N ILE A 214 5.39 -2.00 12.42
CA ILE A 214 6.16 -2.95 11.60
C ILE A 214 7.60 -3.08 12.12
N LYS A 215 8.26 -1.97 12.47
CA LYS A 215 9.63 -1.97 13.03
C LYS A 215 9.77 -2.74 14.36
N LYS A 216 8.66 -3.03 15.05
CA LYS A 216 8.64 -3.84 16.27
C LYS A 216 8.38 -5.33 16.03
N LEU A 217 7.98 -5.71 14.82
CA LEU A 217 7.72 -7.10 14.48
C LEU A 217 9.05 -7.88 14.44
N LYS A 218 8.99 -9.11 14.95
CA LYS A 218 10.13 -10.06 14.95
C LYS A 218 9.75 -11.31 14.18
N VAL A 219 10.61 -11.72 13.25
CA VAL A 219 10.50 -12.93 12.44
C VAL A 219 11.47 -13.98 12.97
#